data_5d0ded83a1036f3d6e0476de9e397a40
#
_entry.id   5d0ded83a1036f3d6e0476de9e397a40
#
_cell.length_a   1.000
_cell.length_b   1.000
_cell.length_c   1.000
_cell.angle_alpha   90.00
_cell.angle_beta   90.00
_cell.angle_gamma   90.00
#
_symmetry.space_group_name_H-M   'P 1'
#
loop_
_entity.id
_entity.type
_entity.pdbx_description
1 polymer ?
#
loop_
_entity_poly.entity_id
_entity_poly.type
_entity_poly.pdbx_seq_one_letter_code
_entity_poly.pdbx_strand_id
1 'polypeptide(L)'
;MKKFILFLSILSTLTTLSAQGIAFEKEETPWADVLKKAKAENKIVFVDAYTTWCGPCKVMSKTIFPQKEVGDVFNARFVNAKIDMEKGEGIEIAQKYAVRAYPTYIFVNGDGELVHRSLGSMPADKFIKVAEAAADPKRQFYTLKKKYEGGEKSPEFLRNFAQASQDAQETALIPKVADAYLATQKDWLTKDNMDFIMKFGTSIESPMFAFMVKNQGAFEKELGEKEVKSQIDQIAFMGVANGTYNRMKGEFDFAKAKELGAKYLTTEMYDKVSSNMTMMQYQMKNDMPNYLTQAIVHFDKYPSVNAQELNQTAWAFYENSADKAQLQKALAWSLKSIELEDISAFNDTAASLYFKLGDKQNAKKYAEKSIKQAKETGDDATETEALLKKIGAM
;
A
#
# COMPACT_ATOMS: atom_id res chain seq x y z
N MET A 1 6.15 22.68 -79.73
CA MET A 1 6.77 22.83 -78.41
C MET A 1 5.86 22.12 -77.37
N LYS A 2 6.19 20.86 -77.05
CA LYS A 2 5.42 20.06 -76.03
C LYS A 2 6.04 20.28 -74.64
N LYS A 3 5.28 20.87 -73.73
CA LYS A 3 5.70 21.02 -72.33
C LYS A 3 5.45 19.70 -71.58
N PHE A 4 6.52 19.05 -71.12
CA PHE A 4 6.46 17.90 -70.20
C PHE A 4 6.31 18.47 -68.80
N ILE A 5 5.17 18.17 -68.13
CA ILE A 5 4.95 18.44 -66.70
C ILE A 5 5.37 17.20 -65.97
N LEU A 6 6.46 17.30 -65.17
CA LEU A 6 6.97 16.25 -64.35
C LEU A 6 6.17 16.28 -63.00
N PHE A 7 5.31 15.30 -62.80
CA PHE A 7 4.60 15.10 -61.53
C PHE A 7 5.54 14.41 -60.53
N LEU A 8 6.05 15.17 -59.58
CA LEU A 8 6.85 14.65 -58.44
C LEU A 8 5.88 14.12 -57.38
N SER A 9 5.63 12.81 -57.37
CA SER A 9 4.85 12.14 -56.33
C SER A 9 5.68 12.04 -55.05
N ILE A 10 5.37 12.91 -54.05
CA ILE A 10 5.90 12.79 -52.69
C ILE A 10 5.19 11.60 -52.02
N LEU A 11 5.91 10.47 -51.95
CA LEU A 11 5.50 9.29 -51.21
C LEU A 11 5.71 9.59 -49.70
N SER A 12 4.70 10.12 -49.01
CA SER A 12 4.73 10.25 -47.58
C SER A 12 4.61 8.85 -46.96
N THR A 13 5.74 8.33 -46.51
CA THR A 13 5.77 7.15 -45.66
C THR A 13 5.13 7.51 -44.30
N LEU A 14 3.86 7.17 -44.15
CA LEU A 14 3.23 7.10 -42.83
C LEU A 14 3.96 6.00 -42.05
N THR A 15 4.94 6.38 -41.24
CA THR A 15 5.44 5.52 -40.19
C THR A 15 4.30 5.34 -39.20
N THR A 16 3.65 4.19 -39.23
CA THR A 16 2.77 3.75 -38.14
C THR A 16 3.60 3.71 -36.90
N LEU A 17 3.43 4.70 -36.01
CA LEU A 17 3.91 4.64 -34.63
C LEU A 17 3.14 3.47 -33.98
N SER A 18 3.72 2.28 -34.02
CA SER A 18 3.24 1.15 -33.23
C SER A 18 3.26 1.58 -31.78
N ALA A 19 2.19 1.34 -31.06
CA ALA A 19 2.12 1.53 -29.61
C ALA A 19 3.20 0.64 -28.98
N GLN A 20 4.35 1.23 -28.70
CA GLN A 20 5.55 0.51 -28.31
C GLN A 20 5.78 0.78 -26.82
N GLY A 21 5.75 -0.28 -25.99
CA GLY A 21 6.15 -0.22 -24.60
C GLY A 21 7.60 0.22 -24.39
N ILE A 22 8.19 -0.10 -23.26
CA ILE A 22 9.59 0.25 -22.98
C ILE A 22 10.52 -0.42 -24.01
N ALA A 23 11.30 0.37 -24.72
CA ALA A 23 12.36 -0.09 -25.63
C ALA A 23 13.64 -0.33 -24.82
N PHE A 24 13.93 -1.59 -24.53
CA PHE A 24 15.15 -1.99 -23.83
C PHE A 24 16.31 -2.14 -24.80
N GLU A 25 17.52 -1.84 -24.31
CA GLU A 25 18.78 -2.23 -24.97
C GLU A 25 18.81 -3.76 -25.12
N LYS A 26 19.62 -4.25 -26.05
CA LYS A 26 19.80 -5.70 -26.24
C LYS A 26 20.45 -6.30 -24.99
N GLU A 27 20.05 -7.51 -24.62
CA GLU A 27 20.56 -8.19 -23.39
C GLU A 27 22.09 -8.37 -23.41
N GLU A 28 22.69 -8.50 -24.60
CA GLU A 28 24.13 -8.66 -24.77
C GLU A 28 24.91 -7.33 -24.75
N THR A 29 24.22 -6.18 -24.67
CA THR A 29 24.91 -4.87 -24.64
C THR A 29 25.72 -4.75 -23.34
N PRO A 30 27.06 -4.60 -23.42
CA PRO A 30 27.89 -4.46 -22.23
C PRO A 30 27.46 -3.28 -21.37
N TRP A 31 27.50 -3.44 -20.08
CA TRP A 31 27.09 -2.38 -19.13
C TRP A 31 27.82 -1.05 -19.36
N ALA A 32 29.13 -1.12 -19.67
CA ALA A 32 29.92 0.06 -20.02
C ALA A 32 29.39 0.82 -21.23
N ASP A 33 28.88 0.13 -22.24
CA ASP A 33 28.30 0.75 -23.44
C ASP A 33 26.94 1.38 -23.14
N VAL A 34 26.12 0.78 -22.27
CA VAL A 34 24.85 1.36 -21.79
C VAL A 34 25.13 2.69 -21.09
N LEU A 35 26.11 2.73 -20.18
CA LEU A 35 26.52 3.97 -19.50
C LEU A 35 27.06 5.02 -20.46
N LYS A 36 27.90 4.62 -21.41
CA LYS A 36 28.47 5.50 -22.44
C LYS A 36 27.37 6.14 -23.30
N LYS A 37 26.37 5.35 -23.70
CA LYS A 37 25.19 5.83 -24.43
C LYS A 37 24.41 6.86 -23.61
N ALA A 38 24.12 6.54 -22.37
CA ALA A 38 23.39 7.45 -21.48
C ALA A 38 24.15 8.78 -21.27
N LYS A 39 25.47 8.72 -21.11
CA LYS A 39 26.32 9.91 -21.00
C LYS A 39 26.29 10.76 -22.27
N ALA A 40 26.38 10.13 -23.43
CA ALA A 40 26.34 10.81 -24.73
C ALA A 40 24.98 11.46 -25.01
N GLU A 41 23.88 10.83 -24.59
CA GLU A 41 22.50 11.32 -24.74
C GLU A 41 22.06 12.26 -23.60
N ASN A 42 22.90 12.49 -22.59
CA ASN A 42 22.59 13.21 -21.35
C ASN A 42 21.30 12.66 -20.69
N LYS A 43 21.18 11.33 -20.66
CA LYS A 43 20.09 10.60 -20.05
C LYS A 43 20.53 9.82 -18.82
N ILE A 44 19.57 9.41 -18.01
CA ILE A 44 19.72 8.45 -16.93
C ILE A 44 19.51 7.04 -17.51
N VAL A 45 20.23 6.04 -17.02
CA VAL A 45 19.96 4.63 -17.31
C VAL A 45 18.87 4.15 -16.34
N PHE A 46 17.79 3.61 -16.88
CA PHE A 46 16.83 2.77 -16.14
C PHE A 46 17.26 1.31 -16.26
N VAL A 47 17.36 0.60 -15.15
CA VAL A 47 17.64 -0.84 -15.11
C VAL A 47 16.47 -1.57 -14.45
N ASP A 48 15.81 -2.47 -15.20
CA ASP A 48 14.96 -3.52 -14.64
C ASP A 48 15.89 -4.64 -14.13
N ALA A 49 16.17 -4.62 -12.83
CA ALA A 49 16.95 -5.66 -12.16
C ALA A 49 16.03 -6.82 -11.79
N TYR A 50 16.15 -7.93 -12.52
CA TYR A 50 15.27 -9.09 -12.41
C TYR A 50 16.03 -10.40 -12.21
N THR A 51 15.28 -11.48 -11.94
CA THR A 51 15.75 -12.87 -12.05
C THR A 51 14.72 -13.72 -12.80
N THR A 52 15.16 -14.83 -13.39
CA THR A 52 14.28 -15.69 -14.21
C THR A 52 13.15 -16.37 -13.43
N TRP A 53 13.32 -16.59 -12.14
CA TRP A 53 12.32 -17.21 -11.26
C TRP A 53 11.34 -16.20 -10.64
N CYS A 54 11.61 -14.89 -10.73
CA CYS A 54 10.82 -13.83 -10.11
C CYS A 54 9.42 -13.69 -10.75
N GLY A 55 8.39 -14.12 -10.04
CA GLY A 55 6.99 -14.00 -10.47
C GLY A 55 6.55 -12.56 -10.70
N PRO A 56 6.71 -11.65 -9.72
CA PRO A 56 6.35 -10.22 -9.89
C PRO A 56 7.08 -9.53 -11.04
N CYS A 57 8.34 -9.91 -11.35
CA CYS A 57 9.07 -9.38 -12.50
C CYS A 57 8.40 -9.78 -13.83
N LYS A 58 7.92 -11.03 -13.90
CA LYS A 58 7.17 -11.52 -15.08
C LYS A 58 5.86 -10.76 -15.27
N VAL A 59 5.17 -10.41 -14.18
CA VAL A 59 3.96 -9.58 -14.24
C VAL A 59 4.31 -8.21 -14.85
N MET A 60 5.31 -7.50 -14.32
CA MET A 60 5.73 -6.20 -14.85
C MET A 60 6.09 -6.27 -16.34
N SER A 61 6.89 -7.27 -16.73
CA SER A 61 7.32 -7.46 -18.12
C SER A 61 6.17 -7.77 -19.08
N LYS A 62 5.12 -8.48 -18.62
CA LYS A 62 4.00 -8.88 -19.47
C LYS A 62 2.87 -7.87 -19.52
N THR A 63 2.64 -7.12 -18.43
CA THR A 63 1.43 -6.31 -18.28
C THR A 63 1.69 -4.81 -18.16
N ILE A 64 2.85 -4.38 -17.66
CA ILE A 64 3.14 -2.96 -17.41
C ILE A 64 4.10 -2.39 -18.47
N PHE A 65 5.26 -3.01 -18.67
CA PHE A 65 6.25 -2.50 -19.61
C PHE A 65 5.77 -2.39 -21.08
N PRO A 66 4.84 -3.25 -21.57
CA PRO A 66 4.30 -3.13 -22.91
C PRO A 66 3.29 -1.99 -23.10
N GLN A 67 2.81 -1.35 -22.02
CA GLN A 67 1.84 -0.27 -22.14
C GLN A 67 2.46 0.96 -22.79
N LYS A 68 1.71 1.57 -23.71
CA LYS A 68 2.18 2.72 -24.49
C LYS A 68 2.56 3.90 -23.60
N GLU A 69 1.72 4.25 -22.65
CA GLU A 69 1.94 5.35 -21.72
C GLU A 69 3.21 5.17 -20.86
N VAL A 70 3.54 3.93 -20.53
CA VAL A 70 4.78 3.59 -19.81
C VAL A 70 5.97 3.75 -20.76
N GLY A 71 5.86 3.19 -21.98
CA GLY A 71 6.90 3.31 -23.00
C GLY A 71 7.20 4.76 -23.37
N ASP A 72 6.19 5.59 -23.56
CA ASP A 72 6.34 7.01 -23.89
C ASP A 72 7.21 7.75 -22.85
N VAL A 73 6.97 7.50 -21.56
CA VAL A 73 7.73 8.15 -20.49
C VAL A 73 9.16 7.63 -20.40
N PHE A 74 9.33 6.30 -20.43
CA PHE A 74 10.65 5.68 -20.23
C PHE A 74 11.58 5.91 -21.42
N ASN A 75 11.10 5.76 -22.65
CA ASN A 75 11.90 5.93 -23.86
C ASN A 75 12.33 7.37 -24.07
N ALA A 76 11.51 8.35 -23.69
CA ALA A 76 11.86 9.76 -23.78
C ALA A 76 12.97 10.16 -22.81
N ARG A 77 13.02 9.56 -21.61
CA ARG A 77 13.83 10.06 -20.50
C ARG A 77 15.05 9.21 -20.17
N PHE A 78 15.02 7.92 -20.52
CA PHE A 78 16.04 6.95 -20.10
C PHE A 78 16.65 6.19 -21.25
N VAL A 79 17.86 5.68 -21.03
CA VAL A 79 18.39 4.50 -21.70
C VAL A 79 17.94 3.30 -20.87
N ASN A 80 17.12 2.42 -21.44
CA ASN A 80 16.46 1.35 -20.68
C ASN A 80 17.25 0.05 -20.84
N ALA A 81 17.69 -0.55 -19.75
CA ALA A 81 18.33 -1.85 -19.71
C ALA A 81 17.52 -2.84 -18.87
N LYS A 82 17.52 -4.11 -19.27
CA LYS A 82 16.91 -5.19 -18.52
C LYS A 82 17.96 -6.25 -18.25
N ILE A 83 18.29 -6.49 -16.97
CA ILE A 83 19.49 -7.25 -16.61
C ILE A 83 19.11 -8.35 -15.61
N ASP A 84 19.48 -9.60 -15.94
CA ASP A 84 19.37 -10.74 -15.02
C ASP A 84 20.49 -10.65 -13.98
N MET A 85 20.11 -10.39 -12.73
CA MET A 85 21.04 -10.17 -11.62
C MET A 85 21.77 -11.44 -11.13
N GLU A 86 21.44 -12.59 -11.70
CA GLU A 86 22.12 -13.87 -11.41
C GLU A 86 23.02 -14.35 -12.54
N LYS A 87 23.19 -13.54 -13.63
CA LYS A 87 24.00 -13.92 -14.80
C LYS A 87 24.95 -12.82 -15.24
N GLY A 88 26.13 -13.21 -15.74
CA GLY A 88 27.10 -12.33 -16.37
C GLY A 88 27.42 -11.10 -15.54
N GLU A 89 27.48 -9.93 -16.19
CA GLU A 89 27.71 -8.64 -15.51
C GLU A 89 26.63 -8.27 -14.48
N GLY A 90 25.44 -8.88 -14.57
CA GLY A 90 24.32 -8.63 -13.63
C GLY A 90 24.69 -8.94 -12.18
N ILE A 91 25.56 -9.95 -11.95
CA ILE A 91 26.03 -10.31 -10.60
C ILE A 91 26.80 -9.15 -9.96
N GLU A 92 27.73 -8.56 -10.71
CA GLU A 92 28.54 -7.41 -10.27
C GLU A 92 27.67 -6.16 -10.10
N ILE A 93 26.73 -5.93 -11.01
CA ILE A 93 25.74 -4.84 -10.94
C ILE A 93 24.86 -4.98 -9.69
N ALA A 94 24.38 -6.20 -9.39
CA ALA A 94 23.62 -6.48 -8.19
C ALA A 94 24.39 -6.17 -6.90
N GLN A 95 25.67 -6.54 -6.86
CA GLN A 95 26.54 -6.23 -5.72
C GLN A 95 26.81 -4.73 -5.60
N LYS A 96 27.19 -4.07 -6.71
CA LYS A 96 27.50 -2.63 -6.77
C LYS A 96 26.34 -1.78 -6.27
N TYR A 97 25.11 -2.09 -6.68
CA TYR A 97 23.92 -1.31 -6.32
C TYR A 97 23.11 -1.93 -5.18
N ALA A 98 23.66 -2.93 -4.49
CA ALA A 98 23.07 -3.59 -3.32
C ALA A 98 21.62 -4.08 -3.59
N VAL A 99 21.39 -4.75 -4.71
CA VAL A 99 20.10 -5.36 -5.06
C VAL A 99 19.87 -6.59 -4.19
N ARG A 100 18.79 -6.60 -3.40
CA ARG A 100 18.48 -7.69 -2.45
C ARG A 100 17.08 -8.27 -2.60
N ALA A 101 16.27 -7.70 -3.49
CA ALA A 101 14.89 -8.13 -3.75
C ALA A 101 14.53 -7.86 -5.20
N TYR A 102 13.51 -8.55 -5.74
CA TYR A 102 13.11 -8.45 -7.13
C TYR A 102 11.60 -8.25 -7.29
N PRO A 103 11.15 -7.43 -8.26
CA PRO A 103 11.97 -6.56 -9.11
C PRO A 103 12.52 -5.36 -8.33
N THR A 104 13.75 -4.95 -8.67
CA THR A 104 14.33 -3.66 -8.26
C THR A 104 14.55 -2.80 -9.49
N TYR A 105 14.11 -1.56 -9.43
CA TYR A 105 14.30 -0.56 -10.47
C TYR A 105 15.41 0.39 -10.05
N ILE A 106 16.51 0.38 -10.80
CA ILE A 106 17.70 1.18 -10.52
C ILE A 106 17.78 2.28 -11.56
N PHE A 107 18.06 3.49 -11.12
CA PHE A 107 18.31 4.63 -12.00
C PHE A 107 19.71 5.17 -11.70
N VAL A 108 20.57 5.18 -12.72
CA VAL A 108 21.96 5.63 -12.59
C VAL A 108 22.28 6.70 -13.63
N ASN A 109 23.14 7.64 -13.28
CA ASN A 109 23.65 8.61 -14.25
C ASN A 109 24.66 7.97 -15.21
N GLY A 110 25.09 8.72 -16.23
CA GLY A 110 26.07 8.24 -17.22
C GLY A 110 27.46 7.91 -16.66
N ASP A 111 27.76 8.29 -15.40
CA ASP A 111 28.97 7.93 -14.67
C ASP A 111 28.79 6.67 -13.80
N GLY A 112 27.59 6.08 -13.83
CA GLY A 112 27.25 4.87 -13.05
C GLY A 112 27.02 5.14 -11.58
N GLU A 113 26.70 6.39 -11.18
CA GLU A 113 26.27 6.72 -9.82
C GLU A 113 24.76 6.50 -9.69
N LEU A 114 24.35 5.85 -8.61
CA LEU A 114 22.93 5.63 -8.28
C LEU A 114 22.26 6.95 -7.93
N VAL A 115 21.20 7.32 -8.67
CA VAL A 115 20.45 8.56 -8.41
C VAL A 115 19.06 8.30 -7.82
N HIS A 116 18.41 7.18 -8.21
CA HIS A 116 17.11 6.79 -7.67
C HIS A 116 16.93 5.27 -7.66
N ARG A 117 16.04 4.78 -6.82
CA ARG A 117 15.66 3.36 -6.77
C ARG A 117 14.21 3.20 -6.35
N SER A 118 13.56 2.17 -6.89
CA SER A 118 12.24 1.71 -6.43
C SER A 118 12.17 0.18 -6.43
N LEU A 119 11.20 -0.39 -5.73
CA LEU A 119 11.07 -1.81 -5.48
C LEU A 119 9.65 -2.31 -5.73
N GLY A 120 9.55 -3.54 -6.21
CA GLY A 120 8.30 -4.29 -6.25
C GLY A 120 7.46 -4.07 -7.51
N SER A 121 6.49 -4.96 -7.70
CA SER A 121 5.49 -4.84 -8.76
C SER A 121 4.47 -3.77 -8.42
N MET A 122 4.06 -2.97 -9.40
CA MET A 122 3.12 -1.87 -9.21
C MET A 122 2.32 -1.57 -10.48
N PRO A 123 1.13 -0.91 -10.35
CA PRO A 123 0.35 -0.44 -11.50
C PRO A 123 1.11 0.61 -12.34
N ALA A 124 0.68 0.78 -13.58
CA ALA A 124 1.33 1.67 -14.54
C ALA A 124 1.43 3.13 -14.07
N ASP A 125 0.37 3.66 -13.48
CA ASP A 125 0.33 5.03 -12.97
C ASP A 125 1.37 5.28 -11.87
N LYS A 126 1.57 4.31 -10.97
CA LYS A 126 2.62 4.38 -9.95
C LYS A 126 4.01 4.24 -10.56
N PHE A 127 4.17 3.35 -11.53
CA PHE A 127 5.45 3.13 -12.20
C PHE A 127 5.91 4.37 -13.01
N ILE A 128 4.96 5.06 -13.65
CA ILE A 128 5.21 6.36 -14.30
C ILE A 128 5.67 7.41 -13.29
N LYS A 129 5.05 7.49 -12.10
CA LYS A 129 5.47 8.41 -11.03
C LYS A 129 6.89 8.14 -10.53
N VAL A 130 7.30 6.86 -10.47
CA VAL A 130 8.70 6.47 -10.18
C VAL A 130 9.65 7.01 -11.25
N ALA A 131 9.33 6.85 -12.52
CA ALA A 131 10.13 7.37 -13.63
C ALA A 131 10.24 8.90 -13.59
N GLU A 132 9.13 9.59 -13.32
CA GLU A 132 9.13 11.05 -13.16
C GLU A 132 10.00 11.51 -11.99
N ALA A 133 9.96 10.80 -10.85
CA ALA A 133 10.81 11.08 -9.71
C ALA A 133 12.28 10.84 -10.03
N ALA A 134 12.58 9.75 -10.72
CA ALA A 134 13.94 9.42 -11.14
C ALA A 134 14.53 10.42 -12.15
N ALA A 135 13.69 11.05 -12.97
CA ALA A 135 14.12 12.05 -13.96
C ALA A 135 14.30 13.45 -13.35
N ASP A 136 13.78 13.71 -12.15
CA ASP A 136 13.84 15.03 -11.51
C ASP A 136 14.87 15.03 -10.37
N PRO A 137 15.98 15.79 -10.48
CA PRO A 137 17.00 15.89 -9.42
C PRO A 137 16.48 16.38 -8.06
N LYS A 138 15.29 17.02 -8.03
CA LYS A 138 14.62 17.43 -6.78
C LYS A 138 13.84 16.29 -6.10
N ARG A 139 13.71 15.15 -6.77
CA ARG A 139 12.95 13.98 -6.30
C ARG A 139 13.80 12.69 -6.24
N GLN A 140 14.98 12.69 -6.83
CA GLN A 140 15.93 11.57 -6.84
C GLN A 140 16.46 11.29 -5.43
N PHE A 141 16.14 10.13 -4.87
CA PHE A 141 16.48 9.79 -3.48
C PHE A 141 17.97 9.95 -3.18
N TYR A 142 18.87 9.36 -3.97
CA TYR A 142 20.32 9.40 -3.67
C TYR A 142 20.93 10.76 -3.91
N THR A 143 20.43 11.53 -4.87
CA THR A 143 20.82 12.93 -5.08
C THR A 143 20.42 13.78 -3.87
N LEU A 144 19.21 13.60 -3.34
CA LEU A 144 18.74 14.30 -2.16
C LEU A 144 19.49 13.83 -0.91
N LYS A 145 19.76 12.53 -0.77
CA LYS A 145 20.55 11.98 0.34
C LYS A 145 21.92 12.61 0.43
N LYS A 146 22.63 12.71 -0.69
CA LYS A 146 23.96 13.38 -0.76
C LYS A 146 23.90 14.85 -0.32
N LYS A 147 22.84 15.59 -0.74
CA LYS A 147 22.62 16.97 -0.30
C LYS A 147 22.30 17.07 1.19
N TYR A 148 21.48 16.15 1.71
CA TYR A 148 21.15 16.09 3.14
C TYR A 148 22.37 15.82 4.01
N GLU A 149 23.23 14.90 3.60
CA GLU A 149 24.51 14.59 4.25
C GLU A 149 25.47 15.76 4.14
N GLY A 150 25.39 16.55 3.07
CA GLY A 150 26.12 17.82 2.88
C GLY A 150 25.57 19.00 3.68
N GLY A 151 24.49 18.81 4.49
CA GLY A 151 23.96 19.83 5.39
C GLY A 151 22.76 20.63 4.87
N GLU A 152 22.21 20.32 3.69
CA GLU A 152 20.99 20.97 3.18
C GLU A 152 19.79 20.66 4.08
N LYS A 153 19.09 21.72 4.58
CA LYS A 153 18.00 21.62 5.56
C LYS A 153 16.85 22.61 5.30
N SER A 154 16.77 23.18 4.09
CA SER A 154 15.63 24.06 3.77
C SER A 154 14.28 23.31 3.85
N PRO A 155 13.17 23.95 4.21
CA PRO A 155 11.87 23.31 4.37
C PRO A 155 11.41 22.55 3.13
N GLU A 156 11.51 23.19 1.94
CA GLU A 156 11.14 22.56 0.68
C GLU A 156 11.98 21.29 0.41
N PHE A 157 13.30 21.38 0.65
CA PHE A 157 14.22 20.26 0.48
C PHE A 157 13.86 19.10 1.41
N LEU A 158 13.67 19.35 2.71
CA LEU A 158 13.35 18.32 3.70
C LEU A 158 12.02 17.63 3.38
N ARG A 159 10.99 18.39 2.95
CA ARG A 159 9.70 17.82 2.54
C ARG A 159 9.87 16.86 1.34
N ASN A 160 10.59 17.28 0.32
CA ASN A 160 10.87 16.48 -0.86
C ASN A 160 11.71 15.24 -0.52
N PHE A 161 12.67 15.38 0.38
CA PHE A 161 13.52 14.27 0.80
C PHE A 161 12.78 13.25 1.68
N ALA A 162 11.85 13.69 2.54
CA ALA A 162 10.98 12.77 3.28
C ALA A 162 10.15 11.92 2.31
N GLN A 163 9.57 12.55 1.27
CA GLN A 163 8.83 11.83 0.23
C GLN A 163 9.73 10.85 -0.53
N ALA A 164 10.89 11.30 -1.00
CA ALA A 164 11.83 10.44 -1.73
C ALA A 164 12.35 9.28 -0.87
N SER A 165 12.51 9.49 0.44
CA SER A 165 12.90 8.45 1.39
C SER A 165 11.81 7.38 1.55
N GLN A 166 10.53 7.79 1.53
CA GLN A 166 9.41 6.87 1.56
C GLN A 166 9.29 6.06 0.27
N ASP A 167 9.43 6.73 -0.89
CA ASP A 167 9.38 6.08 -2.21
C ASP A 167 10.52 5.07 -2.39
N ALA A 168 11.69 5.35 -1.79
CA ALA A 168 12.85 4.46 -1.76
C ALA A 168 12.79 3.40 -0.64
N GLN A 169 11.75 3.40 0.20
CA GLN A 169 11.54 2.50 1.35
C GLN A 169 12.69 2.54 2.39
N GLU A 170 13.31 3.71 2.56
CA GLU A 170 14.39 3.94 3.53
C GLU A 170 13.83 4.22 4.93
N THR A 171 13.20 3.19 5.51
CA THR A 171 12.38 3.27 6.73
C THR A 171 13.08 3.89 7.94
N ALA A 172 14.40 3.70 8.07
CA ALA A 172 15.20 4.29 9.17
C ALA A 172 15.45 5.79 8.99
N LEU A 173 15.34 6.31 7.77
CA LEU A 173 15.62 7.71 7.44
C LEU A 173 14.34 8.56 7.47
N ILE A 174 13.22 7.97 7.11
CA ILE A 174 11.93 8.67 7.02
C ILE A 174 11.59 9.48 8.27
N PRO A 175 11.58 8.92 9.50
CA PRO A 175 11.23 9.68 10.70
C PRO A 175 12.18 10.86 10.92
N LYS A 176 13.47 10.66 10.74
CA LYS A 176 14.50 11.69 10.96
C LYS A 176 14.32 12.90 10.05
N VAL A 177 14.01 12.65 8.78
CA VAL A 177 13.82 13.72 7.78
C VAL A 177 12.48 14.41 7.99
N ALA A 178 11.43 13.65 8.32
CA ALA A 178 10.11 14.18 8.58
C ALA A 178 10.08 15.08 9.83
N ASP A 179 10.71 14.64 10.92
CA ASP A 179 10.86 15.47 12.14
C ASP A 179 11.67 16.75 11.84
N ALA A 180 12.75 16.63 11.04
CA ALA A 180 13.55 17.79 10.64
C ALA A 180 12.72 18.78 9.81
N TYR A 181 11.84 18.32 8.92
CA TYR A 181 10.92 19.19 8.18
C TYR A 181 9.97 19.92 9.13
N LEU A 182 9.28 19.19 10.01
CA LEU A 182 8.31 19.81 10.93
C LEU A 182 8.96 20.78 11.91
N ALA A 183 10.21 20.55 12.31
CA ALA A 183 10.97 21.49 13.12
C ALA A 183 11.18 22.86 12.43
N THR A 184 11.07 22.93 11.10
CA THR A 184 11.11 24.18 10.35
C THR A 184 9.77 24.91 10.29
N GLN A 185 8.66 24.25 10.65
CA GLN A 185 7.31 24.76 10.51
C GLN A 185 6.86 25.52 11.77
N LYS A 186 6.30 26.71 11.58
CA LYS A 186 5.79 27.54 12.69
C LYS A 186 4.45 27.04 13.22
N ASP A 187 3.61 26.53 12.34
CA ASP A 187 2.26 26.04 12.67
C ASP A 187 2.04 24.65 12.05
N TRP A 188 1.87 23.66 12.91
CA TRP A 188 1.61 22.28 12.51
C TRP A 188 0.12 22.00 12.21
N LEU A 189 -0.77 22.95 12.53
CA LEU A 189 -2.22 22.84 12.26
C LEU A 189 -2.62 23.39 10.88
N THR A 190 -1.70 23.81 10.04
CA THR A 190 -2.04 24.07 8.64
C THR A 190 -2.41 22.75 7.95
N LYS A 191 -3.34 22.81 6.99
CA LYS A 191 -3.78 21.61 6.25
C LYS A 191 -2.59 20.82 5.68
N ASP A 192 -1.65 21.51 5.04
CA ASP A 192 -0.44 20.90 4.45
C ASP A 192 0.42 20.16 5.46
N ASN A 193 0.55 20.69 6.68
CA ASN A 193 1.32 20.03 7.74
C ASN A 193 0.52 18.92 8.42
N MET A 194 -0.80 19.04 8.54
CA MET A 194 -1.65 17.95 9.01
C MET A 194 -1.62 16.75 8.03
N ASP A 195 -1.71 16.99 6.72
CA ASP A 195 -1.56 15.94 5.69
C ASP A 195 -0.17 15.29 5.77
N PHE A 196 0.87 16.08 6.01
CA PHE A 196 2.24 15.56 6.20
C PHE A 196 2.35 14.70 7.47
N ILE A 197 1.79 15.14 8.58
CA ILE A 197 1.77 14.41 9.85
C ILE A 197 1.01 13.08 9.71
N MET A 198 -0.15 13.09 9.06
CA MET A 198 -0.90 11.86 8.77
C MET A 198 -0.06 10.88 7.96
N LYS A 199 0.72 11.35 7.02
CA LYS A 199 1.54 10.51 6.14
C LYS A 199 2.78 9.94 6.83
N PHE A 200 3.48 10.72 7.63
CA PHE A 200 4.81 10.39 8.16
C PHE A 200 4.82 10.08 9.67
N GLY A 201 3.79 10.47 10.41
CA GLY A 201 3.67 10.23 11.84
C GLY A 201 3.22 8.82 12.20
N THR A 202 3.85 7.81 11.60
CA THR A 202 3.42 6.39 11.63
C THR A 202 3.97 5.57 12.80
N SER A 203 4.59 6.20 13.80
CA SER A 203 5.13 5.53 15.01
C SER A 203 4.57 6.17 16.27
N ILE A 204 4.23 5.35 17.28
CA ILE A 204 3.81 5.84 18.61
C ILE A 204 4.91 6.67 19.30
N GLU A 205 6.17 6.49 18.92
CA GLU A 205 7.32 7.22 19.45
C GLU A 205 7.52 8.58 18.76
N SER A 206 6.82 8.84 17.65
CA SER A 206 6.99 10.07 16.87
C SER A 206 6.34 11.28 17.58
N PRO A 207 7.03 12.42 17.64
CA PRO A 207 6.42 13.70 18.05
C PRO A 207 5.19 14.07 17.22
N MET A 208 5.14 13.64 15.95
CA MET A 208 4.00 13.84 15.05
C MET A 208 2.76 13.10 15.54
N PHE A 209 2.92 11.83 15.96
CA PHE A 209 1.82 11.06 16.53
C PHE A 209 1.30 11.71 17.82
N ALA A 210 2.19 12.06 18.73
CA ALA A 210 1.82 12.75 19.97
C ALA A 210 1.08 14.08 19.70
N PHE A 211 1.52 14.85 18.71
CA PHE A 211 0.85 16.08 18.30
C PHE A 211 -0.53 15.83 17.70
N MET A 212 -0.66 14.83 16.82
CA MET A 212 -1.94 14.42 16.22
C MET A 212 -2.96 14.00 17.28
N VAL A 213 -2.57 13.16 18.23
CA VAL A 213 -3.43 12.74 19.35
C VAL A 213 -3.86 13.94 20.20
N LYS A 214 -2.94 14.83 20.57
CA LYS A 214 -3.23 16.04 21.35
C LYS A 214 -4.20 16.99 20.66
N ASN A 215 -4.15 17.08 19.34
CA ASN A 215 -4.95 18.00 18.54
C ASN A 215 -5.99 17.27 17.68
N GLN A 216 -6.40 16.06 18.08
CA GLN A 216 -7.25 15.15 17.28
C GLN A 216 -8.49 15.86 16.70
N GLY A 217 -9.21 16.65 17.50
CA GLY A 217 -10.41 17.35 17.03
C GLY A 217 -10.13 18.37 15.89
N ALA A 218 -8.94 18.98 15.87
CA ALA A 218 -8.55 19.86 14.76
C ALA A 218 -8.27 19.06 13.48
N PHE A 219 -7.58 17.91 13.62
CA PHE A 219 -7.35 16.99 12.50
C PHE A 219 -8.66 16.42 11.95
N GLU A 220 -9.57 15.95 12.82
CA GLU A 220 -10.88 15.40 12.42
C GLU A 220 -11.72 16.42 11.64
N LYS A 221 -11.72 17.68 12.09
CA LYS A 221 -12.44 18.76 11.41
C LYS A 221 -11.91 19.02 10.00
N GLU A 222 -10.61 18.97 9.82
CA GLU A 222 -9.96 19.33 8.55
C GLU A 222 -9.84 18.14 7.59
N LEU A 223 -9.54 16.93 8.10
CA LEU A 223 -9.18 15.77 7.29
C LEU A 223 -10.22 14.64 7.32
N GLY A 224 -11.24 14.75 8.17
CA GLY A 224 -12.28 13.73 8.33
C GLY A 224 -12.11 12.89 9.60
N GLU A 225 -13.20 12.72 10.33
CA GLU A 225 -13.21 12.00 11.61
C GLU A 225 -12.81 10.54 11.46
N LYS A 226 -13.36 9.85 10.45
CA LYS A 226 -13.11 8.44 10.20
C LYS A 226 -11.63 8.17 9.90
N GLU A 227 -11.05 8.96 9.03
CA GLU A 227 -9.67 8.84 8.56
C GLU A 227 -8.70 9.05 9.71
N VAL A 228 -8.90 10.09 10.51
CA VAL A 228 -8.01 10.44 11.63
C VAL A 228 -8.11 9.40 12.75
N LYS A 229 -9.32 9.00 13.15
CA LYS A 229 -9.50 7.94 14.17
C LYS A 229 -8.90 6.62 13.74
N SER A 230 -9.13 6.19 12.50
CA SER A 230 -8.56 4.96 11.96
C SER A 230 -7.03 5.00 11.97
N GLN A 231 -6.42 6.11 11.58
CA GLN A 231 -4.98 6.29 11.59
C GLN A 231 -4.39 6.22 13.01
N ILE A 232 -4.99 6.93 13.95
CA ILE A 232 -4.56 6.93 15.36
C ILE A 232 -4.65 5.52 15.94
N ASP A 233 -5.79 4.84 15.75
CA ASP A 233 -6.01 3.48 16.25
C ASP A 233 -5.01 2.49 15.65
N GLN A 234 -4.76 2.58 14.35
CA GLN A 234 -3.79 1.72 13.68
C GLN A 234 -2.37 1.92 14.20
N ILE A 235 -1.92 3.18 14.33
CA ILE A 235 -0.58 3.48 14.84
C ILE A 235 -0.43 3.00 16.29
N ALA A 236 -1.42 3.27 17.13
CA ALA A 236 -1.42 2.86 18.53
C ALA A 236 -1.35 1.33 18.66
N PHE A 237 -2.22 0.62 17.93
CA PHE A 237 -2.24 -0.83 17.93
C PHE A 237 -0.93 -1.42 17.42
N MET A 238 -0.49 -1.03 16.21
CA MET A 238 0.71 -1.59 15.59
C MET A 238 1.98 -1.27 16.41
N GLY A 239 2.07 -0.07 16.99
CA GLY A 239 3.20 0.34 17.80
C GLY A 239 3.36 -0.50 19.07
N VAL A 240 2.26 -0.81 19.75
CA VAL A 240 2.29 -1.68 20.94
C VAL A 240 2.40 -3.16 20.55
N ALA A 241 1.58 -3.64 19.62
CA ALA A 241 1.54 -5.05 19.25
C ALA A 241 2.87 -5.55 18.65
N ASN A 242 3.46 -4.82 17.69
CA ASN A 242 4.76 -5.23 17.10
C ASN A 242 5.90 -5.22 18.11
N GLY A 243 5.88 -4.29 19.07
CA GLY A 243 6.89 -4.20 20.13
C GLY A 243 6.81 -5.31 21.18
N THR A 244 5.69 -6.05 21.23
CA THR A 244 5.37 -6.99 22.30
C THR A 244 5.07 -8.41 21.83
N TYR A 245 4.88 -8.63 20.51
CA TYR A 245 4.60 -9.95 19.97
C TYR A 245 5.83 -10.84 19.94
N ASN A 246 5.75 -11.97 20.66
CA ASN A 246 6.77 -13.01 20.65
C ASN A 246 6.45 -14.07 19.60
N ARG A 247 7.14 -14.02 18.45
CA ARG A 247 6.90 -14.96 17.32
C ARG A 247 7.15 -16.43 17.68
N MET A 248 8.08 -16.72 18.57
CA MET A 248 8.40 -18.11 18.95
C MET A 248 7.32 -18.72 19.83
N LYS A 249 6.68 -17.92 20.68
CA LYS A 249 5.61 -18.37 21.57
C LYS A 249 4.21 -18.19 20.99
N GLY A 250 4.07 -17.39 19.91
CA GLY A 250 2.77 -17.03 19.35
C GLY A 250 1.89 -16.23 20.30
N GLU A 251 2.49 -15.34 21.12
CA GLU A 251 1.75 -14.59 22.12
C GLU A 251 2.32 -13.18 22.35
N PHE A 252 1.46 -12.30 22.89
CA PHE A 252 1.85 -10.94 23.28
C PHE A 252 2.38 -10.91 24.70
N ASP A 253 3.40 -10.08 24.95
CA ASP A 253 3.87 -9.69 26.28
C ASP A 253 3.04 -8.50 26.78
N PHE A 254 1.98 -8.79 27.53
CA PHE A 254 1.07 -7.77 28.06
C PHE A 254 1.72 -6.87 29.13
N ALA A 255 2.75 -7.35 29.85
CA ALA A 255 3.49 -6.51 30.78
C ALA A 255 4.25 -5.42 30.04
N LYS A 256 4.99 -5.79 29.00
CA LYS A 256 5.69 -4.86 28.13
C LYS A 256 4.71 -3.95 27.35
N ALA A 257 3.55 -4.48 26.93
CA ALA A 257 2.50 -3.68 26.29
C ALA A 257 2.00 -2.56 27.20
N LYS A 258 1.83 -2.85 28.49
CA LYS A 258 1.45 -1.85 29.51
C LYS A 258 2.50 -0.75 29.68
N GLU A 259 3.78 -1.10 29.69
CA GLU A 259 4.87 -0.12 29.76
C GLU A 259 4.90 0.80 28.55
N LEU A 260 4.79 0.24 27.34
CA LEU A 260 4.73 1.03 26.10
C LEU A 260 3.49 1.91 26.05
N GLY A 261 2.32 1.37 26.43
CA GLY A 261 1.07 2.12 26.49
C GLY A 261 1.16 3.30 27.45
N ALA A 262 1.67 3.07 28.66
CA ALA A 262 1.83 4.13 29.66
C ALA A 262 2.78 5.25 29.21
N LYS A 263 3.73 4.94 28.33
CA LYS A 263 4.72 5.92 27.83
C LYS A 263 4.18 6.77 26.67
N TYR A 264 3.38 6.20 25.77
CA TYR A 264 3.07 6.84 24.49
C TYR A 264 1.59 7.06 24.23
N LEU A 265 0.69 6.40 24.97
CA LEU A 265 -0.74 6.44 24.74
C LEU A 265 -1.50 7.05 25.93
N THR A 266 -2.73 7.52 25.71
CA THR A 266 -3.66 7.78 26.79
C THR A 266 -4.14 6.45 27.39
N THR A 267 -4.66 6.47 28.63
CA THR A 267 -5.22 5.28 29.28
C THR A 267 -6.31 4.64 28.41
N GLU A 268 -7.21 5.45 27.85
CA GLU A 268 -8.31 4.97 27.00
C GLU A 268 -7.78 4.30 25.72
N MET A 269 -6.80 4.90 25.07
CA MET A 269 -6.17 4.31 23.88
C MET A 269 -5.49 2.98 24.20
N TYR A 270 -4.76 2.91 25.31
CA TYR A 270 -4.12 1.68 25.74
C TYR A 270 -5.14 0.58 26.07
N ASP A 271 -6.22 0.92 26.78
CA ASP A 271 -7.30 -0.02 27.10
C ASP A 271 -7.92 -0.60 25.82
N LYS A 272 -8.15 0.22 24.81
CA LYS A 272 -8.63 -0.21 23.50
C LYS A 272 -7.64 -1.16 22.82
N VAL A 273 -6.36 -0.79 22.76
CA VAL A 273 -5.29 -1.61 22.18
C VAL A 273 -5.15 -2.94 22.94
N SER A 274 -5.11 -2.93 24.27
CA SER A 274 -5.00 -4.13 25.10
C SER A 274 -6.19 -5.06 24.90
N SER A 275 -7.41 -4.52 24.81
CA SER A 275 -8.62 -5.29 24.53
C SER A 275 -8.57 -5.97 23.16
N ASN A 276 -8.10 -5.26 22.14
CA ASN A 276 -7.92 -5.82 20.78
C ASN A 276 -6.81 -6.89 20.75
N MET A 277 -5.66 -6.65 21.39
CA MET A 277 -4.59 -7.64 21.53
C MET A 277 -5.07 -8.93 22.23
N THR A 278 -5.91 -8.80 23.26
CA THR A 278 -6.51 -9.94 23.95
C THR A 278 -7.40 -10.75 23.02
N MET A 279 -8.23 -10.07 22.24
CA MET A 279 -9.08 -10.70 21.21
C MET A 279 -8.24 -11.45 20.18
N MET A 280 -7.19 -10.81 19.62
CA MET A 280 -6.26 -11.47 18.70
C MET A 280 -5.54 -12.66 19.35
N GLN A 281 -5.14 -12.55 20.61
CA GLN A 281 -4.48 -13.64 21.33
C GLN A 281 -5.35 -14.89 21.40
N TYR A 282 -6.65 -14.74 21.68
CA TYR A 282 -7.59 -15.86 21.68
C TYR A 282 -7.76 -16.44 20.27
N GLN A 283 -7.87 -15.60 19.26
CA GLN A 283 -7.97 -16.05 17.87
C GLN A 283 -6.73 -16.85 17.43
N MET A 284 -5.53 -16.36 17.71
CA MET A 284 -4.26 -17.04 17.38
C MET A 284 -4.13 -18.40 18.10
N LYS A 285 -4.67 -18.51 19.31
CA LYS A 285 -4.70 -19.77 20.07
C LYS A 285 -5.88 -20.68 19.69
N ASN A 286 -6.70 -20.29 18.73
CA ASN A 286 -7.94 -20.96 18.33
C ASN A 286 -8.93 -21.15 19.51
N ASP A 287 -8.86 -20.24 20.49
CA ASP A 287 -9.77 -20.22 21.63
C ASP A 287 -11.01 -19.38 21.30
N MET A 288 -11.86 -19.95 20.44
CA MET A 288 -13.04 -19.25 19.91
C MET A 288 -14.07 -18.86 20.99
N PRO A 289 -14.35 -19.67 22.03
CA PRO A 289 -15.27 -19.23 23.08
C PRO A 289 -14.84 -17.94 23.79
N ASN A 290 -13.55 -17.82 24.15
CA ASN A 290 -13.01 -16.62 24.74
C ASN A 290 -12.88 -15.47 23.75
N TYR A 291 -12.55 -15.75 22.46
CA TYR A 291 -12.57 -14.75 21.39
C TYR A 291 -13.93 -14.10 21.25
N LEU A 292 -15.02 -14.88 21.13
CA LEU A 292 -16.39 -14.36 20.98
C LEU A 292 -16.80 -13.50 22.18
N THR A 293 -16.48 -13.96 23.40
CA THR A 293 -16.75 -13.19 24.62
C THR A 293 -16.00 -11.86 24.63
N GLN A 294 -14.70 -11.89 24.30
CA GLN A 294 -13.86 -10.69 24.26
C GLN A 294 -14.26 -9.72 23.16
N ALA A 295 -14.69 -10.24 21.99
CA ALA A 295 -15.17 -9.40 20.88
C ALA A 295 -16.41 -8.59 21.28
N ILE A 296 -17.36 -9.20 22.02
CA ILE A 296 -18.51 -8.47 22.54
C ILE A 296 -18.07 -7.34 23.49
N VAL A 297 -17.17 -7.65 24.44
CA VAL A 297 -16.65 -6.65 25.39
C VAL A 297 -15.93 -5.51 24.65
N HIS A 298 -15.14 -5.86 23.62
CA HIS A 298 -14.38 -4.89 22.83
C HIS A 298 -15.31 -3.95 22.05
N PHE A 299 -16.19 -4.49 21.22
CA PHE A 299 -17.01 -3.66 20.31
C PHE A 299 -18.19 -2.95 21.02
N ASP A 300 -18.63 -3.44 22.19
CA ASP A 300 -19.60 -2.70 23.02
C ASP A 300 -18.96 -1.43 23.61
N LYS A 301 -17.67 -1.48 23.96
CA LYS A 301 -16.95 -0.34 24.52
C LYS A 301 -16.30 0.55 23.46
N TYR A 302 -15.83 -0.04 22.37
CA TYR A 302 -15.09 0.62 21.29
C TYR A 302 -15.71 0.30 19.92
N PRO A 303 -16.83 0.97 19.56
CA PRO A 303 -17.47 0.73 18.26
C PRO A 303 -16.49 0.96 17.09
N SER A 304 -16.38 -0.02 16.20
CA SER A 304 -15.48 0.08 15.04
C SER A 304 -16.13 0.90 13.93
N VAL A 305 -15.28 1.64 13.19
CA VAL A 305 -15.61 2.31 11.92
C VAL A 305 -14.99 1.59 10.72
N ASN A 306 -14.37 0.43 10.94
CA ASN A 306 -13.76 -0.40 9.91
C ASN A 306 -14.76 -1.49 9.48
N ALA A 307 -15.25 -1.37 8.25
CA ALA A 307 -16.22 -2.30 7.69
C ALA A 307 -15.72 -3.75 7.64
N GLN A 308 -14.46 -3.94 7.23
CA GLN A 308 -13.85 -5.26 7.12
C GLN A 308 -13.69 -5.95 8.49
N GLU A 309 -13.26 -5.20 9.51
CA GLU A 309 -13.12 -5.71 10.89
C GLU A 309 -14.47 -6.18 11.44
N LEU A 310 -15.52 -5.36 11.27
CA LEU A 310 -16.88 -5.70 11.70
C LEU A 310 -17.39 -6.95 11.00
N ASN A 311 -17.19 -7.04 9.69
CA ASN A 311 -17.63 -8.20 8.91
C ASN A 311 -16.88 -9.49 9.29
N GLN A 312 -15.56 -9.44 9.42
CA GLN A 312 -14.76 -10.60 9.81
C GLN A 312 -15.14 -11.12 11.20
N THR A 313 -15.37 -10.19 12.14
CA THR A 313 -15.85 -10.57 13.48
C THR A 313 -17.24 -11.19 13.42
N ALA A 314 -18.18 -10.59 12.67
CA ALA A 314 -19.52 -11.13 12.49
C ALA A 314 -19.52 -12.54 11.88
N TRP A 315 -18.65 -12.78 10.90
CA TRP A 315 -18.45 -14.10 10.29
C TRP A 315 -17.94 -15.12 11.32
N ALA A 316 -16.96 -14.75 12.16
CA ALA A 316 -16.47 -15.63 13.22
C ALA A 316 -17.58 -16.09 14.19
N PHE A 317 -18.54 -15.22 14.49
CA PHE A 317 -19.73 -15.59 15.28
C PHE A 317 -20.65 -16.52 14.51
N TYR A 318 -20.88 -16.26 13.22
CA TYR A 318 -21.66 -17.18 12.39
C TYR A 318 -21.09 -18.59 12.39
N GLU A 319 -19.77 -18.74 12.29
CA GLU A 319 -19.13 -20.05 12.28
C GLU A 319 -19.13 -20.74 13.65
N ASN A 320 -18.90 -19.98 14.75
CA ASN A 320 -18.52 -20.55 16.04
C ASN A 320 -19.55 -20.39 17.15
N SER A 321 -20.66 -19.66 16.95
CA SER A 321 -21.71 -19.48 17.97
C SER A 321 -23.02 -20.14 17.57
N ALA A 322 -23.69 -20.78 18.53
CA ALA A 322 -25.10 -21.16 18.44
C ALA A 322 -26.01 -20.31 19.33
N ASP A 323 -25.43 -19.41 20.12
CA ASP A 323 -26.16 -18.52 21.02
C ASP A 323 -26.87 -17.42 20.24
N LYS A 324 -28.20 -17.33 20.44
CA LYS A 324 -29.04 -16.39 19.69
C LYS A 324 -28.69 -14.92 19.99
N ALA A 325 -28.32 -14.59 21.21
CA ALA A 325 -27.99 -13.21 21.58
C ALA A 325 -26.65 -12.80 20.99
N GLN A 326 -25.67 -13.70 20.96
CA GLN A 326 -24.40 -13.48 20.29
C GLN A 326 -24.58 -13.30 18.78
N LEU A 327 -25.39 -14.15 18.13
CA LEU A 327 -25.69 -14.03 16.69
C LEU A 327 -26.42 -12.72 16.34
N GLN A 328 -27.29 -12.21 17.23
CA GLN A 328 -27.92 -10.91 17.05
C GLN A 328 -26.93 -9.76 17.10
N LYS A 329 -25.93 -9.81 18.01
CA LYS A 329 -24.85 -8.82 18.05
C LYS A 329 -24.00 -8.87 16.77
N ALA A 330 -23.63 -10.07 16.34
CA ALA A 330 -22.89 -10.26 15.09
C ALA A 330 -23.65 -9.72 13.87
N LEU A 331 -24.96 -9.94 13.82
CA LEU A 331 -25.82 -9.39 12.78
C LEU A 331 -25.82 -7.86 12.78
N ALA A 332 -25.86 -7.22 13.96
CA ALA A 332 -25.77 -5.77 14.05
C ALA A 332 -24.43 -5.24 13.50
N TRP A 333 -23.30 -5.91 13.78
CA TRP A 333 -22.00 -5.56 13.22
C TRP A 333 -21.92 -5.79 11.70
N SER A 334 -22.49 -6.91 11.21
CA SER A 334 -22.57 -7.18 9.77
C SER A 334 -23.42 -6.13 9.03
N LEU A 335 -24.54 -5.70 9.60
CA LEU A 335 -25.33 -4.62 9.02
C LEU A 335 -24.60 -3.29 9.05
N LYS A 336 -23.84 -3.02 10.14
CA LYS A 336 -23.01 -1.83 10.22
C LYS A 336 -21.87 -1.84 9.19
N SER A 337 -21.27 -2.99 8.91
CA SER A 337 -20.27 -3.11 7.84
C SER A 337 -20.84 -2.75 6.48
N ILE A 338 -22.08 -3.17 6.18
CA ILE A 338 -22.80 -2.83 4.94
C ILE A 338 -23.11 -1.33 4.85
N GLU A 339 -23.45 -0.67 5.98
CA GLU A 339 -23.66 0.79 6.00
C GLU A 339 -22.36 1.56 5.68
N LEU A 340 -21.22 1.03 6.10
CA LEU A 340 -19.92 1.64 5.86
C LEU A 340 -19.40 1.37 4.45
N GLU A 341 -19.64 0.15 3.96
CA GLU A 341 -19.21 -0.29 2.63
C GLU A 341 -20.14 -1.41 2.15
N ASP A 342 -20.87 -1.18 1.08
CA ASP A 342 -21.89 -2.13 0.58
C ASP A 342 -21.31 -3.02 -0.53
N ILE A 343 -20.70 -4.15 -0.12
CA ILE A 343 -20.12 -5.13 -1.05
C ILE A 343 -20.72 -6.52 -0.89
N SER A 344 -20.52 -7.38 -1.88
CA SER A 344 -21.04 -8.74 -1.96
C SER A 344 -20.73 -9.56 -0.70
N ALA A 345 -19.45 -9.60 -0.25
CA ALA A 345 -19.03 -10.39 0.90
C ALA A 345 -19.73 -10.00 2.21
N PHE A 346 -20.04 -8.72 2.42
CA PHE A 346 -20.72 -8.26 3.63
C PHE A 346 -22.21 -8.60 3.61
N ASN A 347 -22.83 -8.55 2.43
CA ASN A 347 -24.21 -9.01 2.24
C ASN A 347 -24.34 -10.53 2.41
N ASP A 348 -23.34 -11.32 2.03
CA ASP A 348 -23.30 -12.78 2.28
C ASP A 348 -23.25 -13.10 3.76
N THR A 349 -22.40 -12.40 4.52
CA THR A 349 -22.33 -12.55 5.99
C THR A 349 -23.67 -12.23 6.65
N ALA A 350 -24.33 -11.15 6.25
CA ALA A 350 -25.66 -10.80 6.76
C ALA A 350 -26.70 -11.87 6.42
N ALA A 351 -26.71 -12.39 5.18
CA ALA A 351 -27.60 -13.46 4.73
C ALA A 351 -27.40 -14.73 5.58
N SER A 352 -26.17 -15.11 5.82
CA SER A 352 -25.77 -16.27 6.63
C SER A 352 -26.23 -16.15 8.08
N LEU A 353 -26.07 -14.98 8.68
CA LEU A 353 -26.55 -14.71 10.05
C LEU A 353 -28.07 -14.70 10.16
N TYR A 354 -28.78 -14.05 9.23
CA TYR A 354 -30.24 -14.11 9.17
C TYR A 354 -30.77 -15.54 9.01
N PHE A 355 -30.12 -16.32 8.14
CA PHE A 355 -30.46 -17.73 7.98
C PHE A 355 -30.29 -18.52 9.28
N LYS A 356 -29.16 -18.36 9.97
CA LYS A 356 -28.88 -19.03 11.24
C LYS A 356 -29.85 -18.60 12.37
N LEU A 357 -30.32 -17.36 12.32
CA LEU A 357 -31.33 -16.82 13.25
C LEU A 357 -32.77 -17.22 12.89
N GLY A 358 -33.02 -17.85 11.74
CA GLY A 358 -34.33 -18.30 11.28
C GLY A 358 -35.16 -17.23 10.55
N ASP A 359 -34.56 -16.07 10.23
CA ASP A 359 -35.23 -15.01 9.45
C ASP A 359 -35.09 -15.25 7.94
N LYS A 360 -35.95 -16.09 7.41
CA LYS A 360 -35.97 -16.50 6.01
C LYS A 360 -36.07 -15.31 5.05
N GLN A 361 -36.91 -14.33 5.38
CA GLN A 361 -37.17 -13.21 4.50
C GLN A 361 -35.93 -12.34 4.29
N ASN A 362 -35.27 -11.94 5.38
CA ASN A 362 -34.05 -11.14 5.31
C ASN A 362 -32.87 -11.95 4.80
N ALA A 363 -32.73 -13.23 5.18
CA ALA A 363 -31.71 -14.10 4.62
C ALA A 363 -31.77 -14.14 3.09
N LYS A 364 -32.97 -14.34 2.52
CA LYS A 364 -33.17 -14.33 1.07
C LYS A 364 -32.78 -12.98 0.44
N LYS A 365 -33.29 -11.87 1.02
CA LYS A 365 -33.02 -10.51 0.53
C LYS A 365 -31.51 -10.22 0.42
N TYR A 366 -30.74 -10.52 1.46
CA TYR A 366 -29.31 -10.23 1.48
C TYR A 366 -28.50 -11.21 0.61
N ALA A 367 -28.91 -12.49 0.52
CA ALA A 367 -28.29 -13.46 -0.39
C ALA A 367 -28.47 -13.06 -1.86
N GLU A 368 -29.69 -12.69 -2.28
CA GLU A 368 -29.96 -12.21 -3.64
C GLU A 368 -29.15 -10.95 -3.97
N LYS A 369 -29.02 -10.02 -3.01
CA LYS A 369 -28.20 -8.81 -3.17
C LYS A 369 -26.71 -9.13 -3.33
N SER A 370 -26.18 -10.01 -2.49
CA SER A 370 -24.77 -10.48 -2.57
C SER A 370 -24.48 -11.10 -3.94
N ILE A 371 -25.32 -12.04 -4.40
CA ILE A 371 -25.14 -12.70 -5.70
C ILE A 371 -25.17 -11.69 -6.85
N LYS A 372 -26.08 -10.70 -6.80
CA LYS A 372 -26.14 -9.66 -7.81
C LYS A 372 -24.84 -8.85 -7.88
N GLN A 373 -24.35 -8.38 -6.74
CA GLN A 373 -23.11 -7.61 -6.65
C GLN A 373 -21.89 -8.43 -7.11
N ALA A 374 -21.79 -9.70 -6.70
CA ALA A 374 -20.72 -10.59 -7.13
C ALA A 374 -20.69 -10.76 -8.66
N LYS A 375 -21.85 -10.88 -9.31
CA LYS A 375 -21.94 -10.95 -10.78
C LYS A 375 -21.51 -9.64 -11.46
N GLU A 376 -21.77 -8.50 -10.85
CA GLU A 376 -21.37 -7.18 -11.38
C GLU A 376 -19.87 -6.94 -11.28
N THR A 377 -19.22 -7.47 -10.23
CA THR A 377 -17.77 -7.33 -9.98
C THR A 377 -16.93 -8.47 -10.55
N GLY A 378 -17.57 -9.60 -10.92
CA GLY A 378 -16.87 -10.81 -11.37
C GLY A 378 -16.36 -11.69 -10.23
N ASP A 379 -16.87 -11.48 -9.00
CA ASP A 379 -16.53 -12.28 -7.83
C ASP A 379 -17.29 -13.62 -7.81
N ASP A 380 -16.76 -14.59 -7.05
CA ASP A 380 -17.40 -15.90 -6.88
C ASP A 380 -18.60 -15.81 -5.93
N ALA A 381 -19.77 -16.24 -6.39
CA ALA A 381 -21.01 -16.28 -5.63
C ALA A 381 -21.48 -17.72 -5.26
N THR A 382 -20.66 -18.73 -5.52
CA THR A 382 -21.06 -20.16 -5.40
C THR A 382 -21.59 -20.51 -4.01
N GLU A 383 -20.95 -20.05 -2.95
CA GLU A 383 -21.36 -20.31 -1.57
C GLU A 383 -22.68 -19.62 -1.23
N THR A 384 -22.87 -18.37 -1.66
CA THR A 384 -24.10 -17.62 -1.45
C THR A 384 -25.27 -18.23 -2.27
N GLU A 385 -25.01 -18.72 -3.49
CA GLU A 385 -26.03 -19.42 -4.29
C GLU A 385 -26.47 -20.74 -3.62
N ALA A 386 -25.52 -21.47 -3.00
CA ALA A 386 -25.84 -22.66 -2.21
C ALA A 386 -26.66 -22.30 -0.95
N LEU A 387 -26.34 -21.21 -0.27
CA LEU A 387 -27.12 -20.69 0.85
C LEU A 387 -28.54 -20.32 0.42
N LEU A 388 -28.69 -19.63 -0.69
CA LEU A 388 -30.02 -19.24 -1.21
C LEU A 388 -30.93 -20.46 -1.50
N LYS A 389 -30.36 -21.57 -2.00
CA LYS A 389 -31.09 -22.83 -2.17
C LYS A 389 -31.54 -23.41 -0.82
N LYS A 390 -30.70 -23.40 0.21
CA LYS A 390 -31.05 -23.83 1.59
C LYS A 390 -32.16 -22.96 2.16
N ILE A 391 -32.12 -21.64 1.97
CA ILE A 391 -33.18 -20.71 2.39
C ILE A 391 -34.51 -21.03 1.71
N GLY A 392 -34.48 -21.39 0.44
CA GLY A 392 -35.69 -21.81 -0.30
C GLY A 392 -36.37 -23.07 0.26
N ALA A 393 -35.58 -23.96 0.87
CA ALA A 393 -36.04 -25.21 1.47
C ALA A 393 -36.56 -25.11 2.91
N MET A 394 -36.32 -23.97 3.61
CA MET A 394 -36.92 -23.66 4.91
C MET A 394 -38.40 -23.33 4.76
#